data_4fe3e7a92722efa58706b74e8c5a0540
#
_entry.id   4fe3e7a92722efa58706b74e8c5a0540
#
_cell.length_a   1.000
_cell.length_b   1.000
_cell.length_c   1.000
_cell.angle_alpha   90.00
_cell.angle_beta   90.00
_cell.angle_gamma   90.00
#
_symmetry.space_group_name_H-M   'P 1'
#
loop_
_entity.id
_entity.type
_entity.pdbx_description
1 polymer ?
#
loop_
_entity_poly.entity_id
_entity_poly.type
_entity_poly.pdbx_seq_one_letter_code
_entity_poly.pdbx_strand_id
1 'polypeptide(L)'
;MKEIPITSFDNIQIGQAENTAGGTGCTVVLLGKDGAPAGLDVRGGGPASRESELLKPLAAAQVIHAIVLAGGSAFGLDAAGGVMRYLEERGIGFDVGVTKVPLVCQSDLFDLTVADARTRPDAAMAYAACVNAETGNYRDGNHGAGTGATVGKLLGMEHCMKSGIGSYAVQVGDLKVGALVAVNAVGDVYDFETGRKVAGLRADDGKTFLDSERVLMRQLDAPQEKFVGNTTLGILFTNAKLDKARLCKAAGMAHDGYARAIRPVHTSMDGDSIYAVSLGDVPADLDAVGVIGARVMAKAIVRAVEAADSAYGFPAARDM
;
A
#
# COMPACT_ATOMS: atom_id res chain seq x y z
N MET A 1 13.49 18.15 9.03
CA MET A 1 12.33 17.22 9.15
C MET A 1 12.57 16.32 10.35
N LYS A 2 11.58 16.19 11.22
CA LYS A 2 11.61 15.28 12.39
C LYS A 2 10.77 14.06 12.05
N GLU A 3 11.31 12.85 12.22
CA GLU A 3 10.52 11.62 12.12
C GLU A 3 9.50 11.54 13.25
N ILE A 4 8.28 11.10 12.93
CA ILE A 4 7.18 10.88 13.87
C ILE A 4 6.53 9.51 13.57
N PRO A 5 5.89 8.86 14.55
CA PRO A 5 5.10 7.66 14.30
C PRO A 5 3.96 7.93 13.30
N ILE A 6 3.62 6.95 12.46
CA ILE A 6 2.47 7.05 11.55
C ILE A 6 1.14 7.25 12.33
N THR A 7 1.07 6.77 13.55
CA THR A 7 -0.07 6.93 14.45
C THR A 7 -0.19 8.34 15.07
N SER A 8 0.73 9.27 14.73
CA SER A 8 0.68 10.67 15.19
C SER A 8 -0.31 11.54 14.39
N PHE A 9 -0.94 11.00 13.37
CA PHE A 9 -2.03 11.71 12.69
C PHE A 9 -3.32 11.57 13.47
N ASP A 10 -4.03 12.66 13.65
CA ASP A 10 -5.36 12.66 14.22
C ASP A 10 -6.38 12.11 13.21
N ASN A 11 -7.50 11.58 13.69
CA ASN A 11 -8.62 11.09 12.89
C ASN A 11 -8.29 9.87 11.99
N ILE A 12 -7.21 9.13 12.28
CA ILE A 12 -6.98 7.82 11.67
C ILE A 12 -6.84 6.73 12.72
N GLN A 13 -7.30 5.54 12.37
CA GLN A 13 -7.01 4.31 13.09
C GLN A 13 -6.58 3.27 12.06
N ILE A 14 -5.45 2.59 12.31
CA ILE A 14 -4.92 1.58 11.41
C ILE A 14 -4.98 0.24 12.11
N GLY A 15 -5.65 -0.73 11.48
CA GLY A 15 -5.75 -2.08 11.99
C GLY A 15 -5.39 -3.12 10.94
N GLN A 16 -4.90 -4.25 11.42
CA GLN A 16 -4.42 -5.35 10.61
C GLN A 16 -5.06 -6.65 11.03
N ALA A 17 -5.34 -7.51 10.07
CA ALA A 17 -5.70 -8.90 10.29
C ALA A 17 -5.06 -9.75 9.18
N GLU A 18 -4.55 -10.91 9.54
CA GLU A 18 -3.88 -11.83 8.62
C GLU A 18 -4.24 -13.29 8.91
N ASN A 19 -4.16 -14.12 7.86
CA ASN A 19 -4.07 -15.56 7.96
C ASN A 19 -2.64 -15.98 7.61
N THR A 20 -1.81 -16.17 8.64
CA THR A 20 -0.40 -16.52 8.47
C THR A 20 -0.21 -17.89 7.82
N ALA A 21 -1.09 -18.86 8.07
CA ALA A 21 -1.02 -20.17 7.40
C ALA A 21 -1.35 -20.08 5.91
N GLY A 22 -2.28 -19.20 5.55
CA GLY A 22 -2.67 -18.94 4.15
C GLY A 22 -1.79 -17.93 3.42
N GLY A 23 -0.90 -17.22 4.12
CA GLY A 23 0.04 -16.28 3.52
C GLY A 23 -0.61 -15.01 2.97
N THR A 24 -1.68 -14.51 3.60
CA THR A 24 -2.42 -13.33 3.15
C THR A 24 -3.03 -12.54 4.32
N GLY A 25 -3.44 -11.31 4.06
CA GLY A 25 -4.06 -10.46 5.07
C GLY A 25 -4.54 -9.12 4.53
N CYS A 26 -5.12 -8.30 5.39
CA CYS A 26 -5.57 -6.96 5.06
C CYS A 26 -5.18 -5.92 6.13
N THR A 27 -4.97 -4.69 5.67
CA THR A 27 -4.75 -3.50 6.49
C THR A 27 -5.87 -2.51 6.21
N VAL A 28 -6.58 -2.10 7.24
CA VAL A 28 -7.67 -1.12 7.16
C VAL A 28 -7.23 0.20 7.77
N VAL A 29 -7.48 1.30 7.08
CA VAL A 29 -7.32 2.66 7.59
C VAL A 29 -8.70 3.28 7.71
N LEU A 30 -9.16 3.49 8.93
CA LEU A 30 -10.40 4.19 9.26
C LEU A 30 -10.12 5.70 9.33
N LEU A 31 -10.97 6.53 8.72
CA LEU A 31 -10.76 7.97 8.53
C LEU A 31 -11.68 8.83 9.43
N GLY A 32 -11.89 8.37 10.67
CA GLY A 32 -12.77 9.04 11.61
C GLY A 32 -14.26 8.95 11.25
N LYS A 33 -15.10 9.57 12.09
CA LYS A 33 -16.56 9.48 11.94
C LYS A 33 -17.12 10.30 10.78
N ASP A 34 -16.45 11.40 10.42
CA ASP A 34 -16.90 12.33 9.39
C ASP A 34 -16.22 12.03 8.04
N GLY A 35 -15.33 11.02 8.00
CA GLY A 35 -14.51 10.71 6.84
C GLY A 35 -13.43 11.76 6.58
N ALA A 36 -12.69 11.58 5.48
CA ALA A 36 -11.65 12.51 5.05
C ALA A 36 -11.65 12.70 3.52
N PRO A 37 -11.29 13.89 3.03
CA PRO A 37 -11.02 14.10 1.60
C PRO A 37 -9.88 13.20 1.15
N ALA A 38 -10.07 12.55 0.00
CA ALA A 38 -9.05 11.67 -0.57
C ALA A 38 -8.97 11.77 -2.10
N GLY A 39 -7.81 11.46 -2.64
CA GLY A 39 -7.52 11.34 -4.06
C GLY A 39 -6.80 10.04 -4.36
N LEU A 40 -6.70 9.67 -5.63
CA LEU A 40 -6.04 8.44 -6.10
C LEU A 40 -5.29 8.72 -7.39
N ASP A 41 -4.12 8.12 -7.53
CA ASP A 41 -3.39 7.98 -8.80
C ASP A 41 -3.02 6.51 -9.00
N VAL A 42 -3.34 5.94 -10.17
CA VAL A 42 -3.08 4.55 -10.55
C VAL A 42 -2.13 4.54 -11.74
N ARG A 43 -0.99 3.86 -11.60
CA ARG A 43 0.04 3.80 -12.65
C ARG A 43 0.38 2.40 -13.12
N GLY A 44 -0.01 1.37 -12.39
CA GLY A 44 0.16 -0.01 -12.82
C GLY A 44 -0.81 -0.40 -13.94
N GLY A 45 -0.44 -1.39 -14.77
CA GLY A 45 -1.24 -1.90 -15.88
C GLY A 45 -2.37 -2.85 -15.47
N GLY A 46 -2.33 -3.42 -14.24
CA GLY A 46 -3.28 -4.45 -13.77
C GLY A 46 -3.80 -4.20 -12.35
N PRO A 47 -4.42 -3.04 -12.05
CA PRO A 47 -4.91 -2.75 -10.71
C PRO A 47 -6.16 -3.58 -10.37
N ALA A 48 -6.23 -4.13 -9.14
CA ALA A 48 -7.44 -4.63 -8.52
C ALA A 48 -7.96 -3.57 -7.54
N SER A 49 -9.11 -2.97 -7.81
CA SER A 49 -9.63 -1.86 -6.99
C SER A 49 -11.16 -1.85 -6.91
N ARG A 50 -11.67 -1.28 -5.80
CA ARG A 50 -13.09 -1.07 -5.53
C ARG A 50 -13.33 0.38 -5.13
N GLU A 51 -14.44 0.98 -5.65
CA GLU A 51 -14.91 2.35 -5.36
C GLU A 51 -13.90 3.46 -5.70
N SER A 52 -12.89 3.18 -6.54
CA SER A 52 -11.89 4.16 -6.98
C SER A 52 -12.48 5.35 -7.74
N GLU A 53 -13.63 5.17 -8.40
CA GLU A 53 -14.33 6.24 -9.13
C GLU A 53 -14.80 7.37 -8.21
N LEU A 54 -15.08 7.10 -6.92
CA LEU A 54 -15.44 8.12 -5.93
C LEU A 54 -14.35 9.17 -5.74
N LEU A 55 -13.10 8.81 -6.00
CA LEU A 55 -11.93 9.66 -5.79
C LEU A 55 -11.62 10.57 -6.96
N LYS A 56 -12.28 10.40 -8.10
CA LYS A 56 -12.13 11.32 -9.23
C LYS A 56 -12.61 12.73 -8.86
N PRO A 57 -11.94 13.80 -9.30
CA PRO A 57 -12.31 15.18 -8.97
C PRO A 57 -13.77 15.55 -9.32
N LEU A 58 -14.33 14.93 -10.35
CA LEU A 58 -15.71 15.16 -10.80
C LEU A 58 -16.77 14.36 -10.02
N ALA A 59 -16.38 13.38 -9.20
CA ALA A 59 -17.33 12.61 -8.41
C ALA A 59 -17.92 13.45 -7.26
N ALA A 60 -19.20 13.24 -6.95
CA ALA A 60 -19.93 14.04 -5.97
C ALA A 60 -19.43 13.85 -4.51
N ALA A 61 -19.01 12.64 -4.15
CA ALA A 61 -18.50 12.37 -2.81
C ALA A 61 -17.26 13.20 -2.51
N GLN A 62 -17.26 13.95 -1.41
CA GLN A 62 -16.15 14.82 -1.03
C GLN A 62 -15.22 14.14 -0.02
N VAL A 63 -15.69 13.12 0.69
CA VAL A 63 -14.96 12.35 1.67
C VAL A 63 -15.17 10.86 1.44
N ILE A 64 -14.25 10.04 1.97
CA ILE A 64 -14.42 8.60 2.16
C ILE A 64 -14.20 8.26 3.63
N HIS A 65 -14.66 7.09 4.07
CA HIS A 65 -14.64 6.71 5.49
C HIS A 65 -13.57 5.68 5.82
N ALA A 66 -13.09 4.93 4.83
CA ALA A 66 -11.98 3.99 5.01
C ALA A 66 -11.26 3.68 3.70
N ILE A 67 -10.00 3.22 3.84
CA ILE A 67 -9.21 2.61 2.78
C ILE A 67 -8.80 1.21 3.25
N VAL A 68 -8.92 0.23 2.36
CA VAL A 68 -8.46 -1.15 2.58
C VAL A 68 -7.33 -1.44 1.61
N LEU A 69 -6.22 -1.94 2.13
CA LEU A 69 -5.17 -2.60 1.38
C LEU A 69 -5.23 -4.08 1.72
N ALA A 70 -5.32 -4.97 0.73
CA ALA A 70 -5.46 -6.39 1.00
C ALA A 70 -4.65 -7.25 0.02
N GLY A 71 -4.43 -8.52 0.38
CA GLY A 71 -3.99 -9.56 -0.52
C GLY A 71 -5.15 -10.18 -1.31
N GLY A 72 -4.91 -11.32 -1.94
CA GLY A 72 -5.95 -12.11 -2.61
C GLY A 72 -6.27 -11.69 -4.04
N SER A 73 -5.55 -10.68 -4.61
CA SER A 73 -5.88 -10.14 -5.92
C SER A 73 -7.36 -9.69 -5.96
N ALA A 74 -8.01 -9.68 -7.11
CA ALA A 74 -9.41 -9.27 -7.24
C ALA A 74 -10.41 -10.05 -6.34
N PHE A 75 -10.05 -11.23 -5.85
CA PHE A 75 -10.88 -11.95 -4.88
C PHE A 75 -10.91 -11.26 -3.51
N GLY A 76 -9.82 -10.60 -3.11
CA GLY A 76 -9.71 -9.86 -1.85
C GLY A 76 -10.64 -8.64 -1.77
N LEU A 77 -11.16 -8.15 -2.90
CA LEU A 77 -12.09 -7.00 -2.96
C LEU A 77 -13.40 -7.24 -2.16
N ASP A 78 -13.68 -8.48 -1.76
CA ASP A 78 -14.78 -8.81 -0.85
C ASP A 78 -14.57 -8.26 0.58
N ALA A 79 -13.32 -8.01 0.97
CA ALA A 79 -12.95 -7.54 2.30
C ALA A 79 -13.65 -6.21 2.69
N ALA A 80 -13.80 -5.26 1.75
CA ALA A 80 -14.45 -3.98 2.02
C ALA A 80 -15.88 -4.11 2.56
N GLY A 81 -16.60 -5.21 2.26
CA GLY A 81 -17.94 -5.46 2.83
C GLY A 81 -17.93 -5.56 4.35
N GLY A 82 -16.86 -6.11 4.94
CA GLY A 82 -16.67 -6.19 6.39
C GLY A 82 -16.44 -4.82 7.03
N VAL A 83 -15.66 -3.95 6.35
CA VAL A 83 -15.44 -2.56 6.80
C VAL A 83 -16.73 -1.75 6.72
N MET A 84 -17.50 -1.90 5.65
CA MET A 84 -18.81 -1.25 5.51
C MET A 84 -19.73 -1.64 6.66
N ARG A 85 -19.86 -2.93 6.98
CA ARG A 85 -20.67 -3.40 8.11
C ARG A 85 -20.20 -2.81 9.44
N TYR A 86 -18.87 -2.83 9.70
CA TYR A 86 -18.29 -2.26 10.93
C TYR A 86 -18.62 -0.77 11.11
N LEU A 87 -18.54 0.02 10.04
CA LEU A 87 -18.84 1.45 10.04
C LEU A 87 -20.34 1.73 10.18
N GLU A 88 -21.19 0.99 9.45
CA GLU A 88 -22.65 1.12 9.52
C GLU A 88 -23.18 0.85 10.94
N GLU A 89 -22.70 -0.21 11.61
CA GLU A 89 -23.03 -0.53 13.00
C GLU A 89 -22.72 0.62 13.98
N ARG A 90 -21.79 1.51 13.60
CA ARG A 90 -21.38 2.69 14.37
C ARG A 90 -22.00 4.01 13.87
N GLY A 91 -22.92 3.92 12.92
CA GLY A 91 -23.59 5.07 12.33
C GLY A 91 -22.67 5.99 11.54
N ILE A 92 -21.57 5.43 10.96
CA ILE A 92 -20.58 6.16 10.15
C ILE A 92 -20.84 5.89 8.67
N GLY A 93 -20.97 6.95 7.86
CA GLY A 93 -21.21 6.83 6.43
C GLY A 93 -21.88 8.07 5.86
N PHE A 94 -22.06 8.08 4.55
CA PHE A 94 -22.82 9.08 3.81
C PHE A 94 -24.32 8.89 4.12
N ASP A 95 -24.97 9.94 4.59
CA ASP A 95 -26.39 9.91 4.97
C ASP A 95 -27.27 9.92 3.73
N VAL A 96 -28.07 8.87 3.56
CA VAL A 96 -29.05 8.74 2.47
C VAL A 96 -30.50 8.82 2.98
N GLY A 97 -30.69 9.28 4.22
CA GLY A 97 -31.99 9.50 4.86
C GLY A 97 -32.59 8.26 5.52
N VAL A 98 -32.41 7.08 4.96
CA VAL A 98 -32.91 5.78 5.51
C VAL A 98 -31.82 5.00 6.26
N THR A 99 -30.57 5.24 5.93
CA THR A 99 -29.36 4.69 6.58
C THR A 99 -28.15 5.55 6.25
N LYS A 100 -26.99 5.18 6.80
CA LYS A 100 -25.70 5.72 6.38
C LYS A 100 -24.93 4.68 5.57
N VAL A 101 -24.45 5.09 4.40
CA VAL A 101 -23.67 4.24 3.51
C VAL A 101 -22.18 4.57 3.66
N PRO A 102 -21.37 3.69 4.26
CA PRO A 102 -19.93 3.89 4.35
C PRO A 102 -19.29 3.90 2.97
N LEU A 103 -18.50 4.92 2.67
CA LEU A 103 -17.73 5.01 1.43
C LEU A 103 -16.34 4.42 1.70
N VAL A 104 -16.10 3.21 1.20
CA VAL A 104 -14.89 2.41 1.46
C VAL A 104 -14.19 2.11 0.15
N CYS A 105 -13.00 2.69 -0.03
CA CYS A 105 -12.13 2.38 -1.18
C CYS A 105 -11.19 1.22 -0.85
N GLN A 106 -10.89 0.39 -1.84
CA GLN A 106 -9.99 -0.76 -1.65
C GLN A 106 -9.08 -0.94 -2.86
N SER A 107 -7.84 -1.37 -2.60
CA SER A 107 -6.93 -1.92 -3.61
C SER A 107 -6.23 -3.16 -3.08
N ASP A 108 -6.02 -4.15 -3.97
CA ASP A 108 -5.47 -5.45 -3.60
C ASP A 108 -4.19 -5.78 -4.34
N LEU A 109 -3.26 -6.40 -3.63
CA LEU A 109 -2.06 -6.98 -4.19
C LEU A 109 -2.25 -8.48 -4.47
N PHE A 110 -1.41 -9.03 -5.32
CA PHE A 110 -1.45 -10.44 -5.70
C PHE A 110 -0.46 -11.24 -4.82
N ASP A 111 -0.98 -12.07 -3.94
CA ASP A 111 -0.21 -12.99 -3.07
C ASP A 111 -0.63 -14.45 -3.20
N LEU A 112 -1.45 -14.80 -4.20
CA LEU A 112 -2.01 -16.14 -4.39
C LEU A 112 -0.97 -17.24 -4.64
N THR A 113 0.28 -16.89 -4.92
CA THR A 113 1.40 -17.83 -5.14
C THR A 113 2.22 -18.08 -3.88
N VAL A 114 1.88 -17.46 -2.74
CA VAL A 114 2.77 -17.46 -1.56
C VAL A 114 2.57 -18.69 -0.67
N ALA A 115 1.32 -19.02 -0.32
CA ALA A 115 1.03 -20.21 0.49
C ALA A 115 -0.18 -20.95 -0.05
N ASP A 116 -1.41 -20.54 0.35
CA ASP A 116 -2.64 -21.17 -0.11
C ASP A 116 -3.50 -20.19 -0.93
N ALA A 117 -3.58 -20.41 -2.23
CA ALA A 117 -4.36 -19.59 -3.16
C ALA A 117 -5.87 -19.55 -2.87
N ARG A 118 -6.39 -20.44 -2.02
CA ARG A 118 -7.80 -20.48 -1.64
C ARG A 118 -8.07 -19.64 -0.38
N THR A 119 -7.06 -19.36 0.41
CA THR A 119 -7.14 -18.45 1.56
C THR A 119 -6.98 -17.01 1.08
N ARG A 120 -8.00 -16.19 1.29
CA ARG A 120 -8.06 -14.82 0.77
C ARG A 120 -8.70 -13.91 1.81
N PRO A 121 -8.33 -12.61 1.85
CA PRO A 121 -9.06 -11.64 2.66
C PRO A 121 -10.54 -11.61 2.27
N ASP A 122 -11.40 -11.62 3.29
CA ASP A 122 -12.85 -11.58 3.18
C ASP A 122 -13.45 -10.54 4.12
N ALA A 123 -14.77 -10.41 4.10
CA ALA A 123 -15.49 -9.49 4.98
C ALA A 123 -15.25 -9.75 6.46
N ALA A 124 -15.06 -11.02 6.89
CA ALA A 124 -14.81 -11.35 8.28
C ALA A 124 -13.41 -10.89 8.72
N MET A 125 -12.39 -11.11 7.88
CA MET A 125 -11.02 -10.67 8.14
C MET A 125 -10.93 -9.13 8.22
N ALA A 126 -11.56 -8.41 7.29
CA ALA A 126 -11.54 -6.95 7.31
C ALA A 126 -12.33 -6.33 8.47
N TYR A 127 -13.44 -6.96 8.89
CA TYR A 127 -14.14 -6.58 10.11
C TYR A 127 -13.23 -6.75 11.35
N ALA A 128 -12.51 -7.86 11.43
CA ALA A 128 -11.53 -8.09 12.52
C ALA A 128 -10.40 -7.04 12.48
N ALA A 129 -9.92 -6.65 11.29
CA ALA A 129 -8.94 -5.57 11.16
C ALA A 129 -9.48 -4.23 11.69
N CYS A 130 -10.76 -3.91 11.45
CA CYS A 130 -11.39 -2.72 12.03
C CYS A 130 -11.43 -2.76 13.57
N VAL A 131 -11.79 -3.91 14.15
CA VAL A 131 -11.77 -4.10 15.61
C VAL A 131 -10.34 -3.93 16.16
N ASN A 132 -9.36 -4.51 15.48
CA ASN A 132 -7.95 -4.37 15.86
C ASN A 132 -7.45 -2.92 15.76
N ALA A 133 -8.01 -2.10 14.87
CA ALA A 133 -7.69 -0.68 14.75
C ALA A 133 -8.05 0.11 16.03
N GLU A 134 -9.08 -0.32 16.78
CA GLU A 134 -9.47 0.31 18.06
C GLU A 134 -8.34 0.25 19.11
N THR A 135 -7.51 -0.79 19.06
CA THR A 135 -6.38 -0.99 19.99
C THR A 135 -5.03 -0.56 19.42
N GLY A 136 -4.98 -0.12 18.16
CA GLY A 136 -3.76 0.36 17.52
C GLY A 136 -2.72 -0.74 17.30
N ASN A 137 -3.13 -1.88 16.72
CA ASN A 137 -2.25 -3.04 16.51
C ASN A 137 -1.33 -2.93 15.28
N TYR A 138 -1.26 -1.78 14.59
CA TYR A 138 -0.44 -1.64 13.39
C TYR A 138 1.04 -1.93 13.64
N ARG A 139 1.64 -2.73 12.77
CA ARG A 139 3.07 -3.08 12.71
C ARG A 139 3.58 -3.12 11.28
N ASP A 140 4.84 -2.70 11.08
CA ASP A 140 5.56 -2.92 9.82
C ASP A 140 5.96 -4.39 9.65
N GLY A 141 6.25 -4.83 8.42
CA GLY A 141 6.70 -6.19 8.09
C GLY A 141 5.59 -7.13 7.60
N ASN A 142 5.62 -8.39 8.04
CA ASN A 142 4.73 -9.47 7.58
C ASN A 142 3.32 -9.39 8.18
N HIS A 143 2.72 -8.22 8.23
CA HIS A 143 1.42 -7.99 8.87
C HIS A 143 0.39 -7.43 7.90
N GLY A 144 -0.88 -7.77 8.11
CA GLY A 144 -1.98 -7.30 7.28
C GLY A 144 -1.74 -7.54 5.79
N ALA A 145 -1.85 -6.50 4.95
CA ALA A 145 -1.58 -6.58 3.51
C ALA A 145 -0.12 -6.95 3.16
N GLY A 146 0.81 -6.82 4.12
CA GLY A 146 2.22 -7.21 3.94
C GLY A 146 2.49 -8.70 4.12
N THR A 147 1.52 -9.49 4.61
CA THR A 147 1.71 -10.91 4.98
C THR A 147 2.21 -11.75 3.83
N GLY A 148 1.59 -11.67 2.66
CA GLY A 148 1.99 -12.41 1.45
C GLY A 148 2.87 -11.63 0.47
N ALA A 149 3.31 -10.42 0.81
CA ALA A 149 4.05 -9.57 -0.10
C ALA A 149 5.47 -10.08 -0.39
N THR A 150 5.91 -9.97 -1.67
CA THR A 150 7.23 -10.38 -2.16
C THR A 150 7.77 -9.39 -3.19
N VAL A 151 9.10 -9.35 -3.41
CA VAL A 151 9.77 -8.48 -4.39
C VAL A 151 10.80 -9.24 -5.22
N GLY A 152 11.17 -8.70 -6.40
CA GLY A 152 12.18 -9.31 -7.27
C GLY A 152 11.69 -10.56 -8.00
N LYS A 153 10.50 -10.55 -8.59
CA LYS A 153 9.79 -11.72 -9.13
C LYS A 153 10.02 -11.98 -10.62
N LEU A 154 10.91 -11.24 -11.27
CA LEU A 154 11.05 -11.25 -12.74
C LEU A 154 11.43 -12.64 -13.31
N LEU A 155 12.17 -13.47 -12.57
CA LEU A 155 12.58 -14.81 -12.98
C LEU A 155 11.78 -15.94 -12.29
N GLY A 156 10.68 -15.60 -11.61
CA GLY A 156 9.85 -16.57 -10.90
C GLY A 156 9.94 -16.43 -9.38
N MET A 157 9.06 -17.17 -8.69
CA MET A 157 8.93 -17.06 -7.22
C MET A 157 10.14 -17.60 -6.47
N GLU A 158 10.88 -18.55 -7.02
CA GLU A 158 12.10 -19.13 -6.43
C GLU A 158 13.24 -18.13 -6.29
N HIS A 159 13.23 -17.06 -7.10
CA HIS A 159 14.23 -16.00 -7.09
C HIS A 159 13.83 -14.77 -6.27
N CYS A 160 12.58 -14.70 -5.82
CA CYS A 160 12.08 -13.52 -5.10
C CYS A 160 12.47 -13.51 -3.61
N MET A 161 12.25 -12.37 -2.98
CA MET A 161 12.45 -12.17 -1.55
C MET A 161 11.15 -11.81 -0.85
N LYS A 162 11.07 -12.15 0.45
CA LYS A 162 9.99 -11.70 1.32
C LYS A 162 10.02 -10.19 1.46
N SER A 163 8.85 -9.60 1.40
CA SER A 163 8.59 -8.20 1.60
C SER A 163 7.48 -8.03 2.65
N GLY A 164 6.94 -6.83 2.80
CA GLY A 164 5.96 -6.56 3.81
C GLY A 164 5.18 -5.27 3.57
N ILE A 165 4.64 -4.74 4.66
CA ILE A 165 4.09 -3.39 4.75
C ILE A 165 5.05 -2.51 5.56
N GLY A 166 5.20 -1.24 5.21
CA GLY A 166 6.05 -0.30 5.94
C GLY A 166 5.43 1.07 6.03
N SER A 167 5.81 1.81 7.06
CA SER A 167 5.36 3.18 7.28
C SER A 167 6.52 4.13 7.57
N TYR A 168 6.36 5.38 7.15
CA TYR A 168 7.30 6.44 7.50
C TYR A 168 6.59 7.79 7.52
N ALA A 169 6.78 8.57 8.55
CA ALA A 169 6.16 9.90 8.65
C ALA A 169 7.13 10.94 9.21
N VAL A 170 6.94 12.19 8.79
CA VAL A 170 7.75 13.33 9.22
C VAL A 170 6.89 14.53 9.57
N GLN A 171 7.44 15.40 10.42
CA GLN A 171 6.89 16.72 10.74
C GLN A 171 7.89 17.82 10.36
N VAL A 172 7.37 18.89 9.73
CA VAL A 172 8.10 20.10 9.33
C VAL A 172 7.26 21.30 9.78
N GLY A 173 7.66 21.99 10.85
CA GLY A 173 6.77 22.96 11.51
C GLY A 173 5.49 22.26 11.97
N ASP A 174 4.34 22.79 11.55
CA ASP A 174 3.02 22.20 11.87
C ASP A 174 2.58 21.14 10.83
N LEU A 175 3.25 21.09 9.67
CA LEU A 175 2.93 20.14 8.60
C LEU A 175 3.43 18.74 8.95
N LYS A 176 2.50 17.77 8.92
CA LYS A 176 2.80 16.35 9.00
C LYS A 176 2.55 15.70 7.63
N VAL A 177 3.48 14.87 7.18
CA VAL A 177 3.34 14.04 5.96
C VAL A 177 3.84 12.64 6.26
N GLY A 178 3.06 11.63 5.91
CA GLY A 178 3.40 10.23 6.18
C GLY A 178 2.95 9.31 5.06
N ALA A 179 3.53 8.13 5.00
CA ALA A 179 3.20 7.08 4.04
C ALA A 179 3.06 5.72 4.72
N LEU A 180 2.14 4.92 4.20
CA LEU A 180 1.94 3.51 4.49
C LEU A 180 2.00 2.77 3.17
N VAL A 181 2.85 1.73 3.03
CA VAL A 181 3.05 1.05 1.74
C VAL A 181 3.14 -0.46 1.92
N ALA A 182 2.27 -1.21 1.25
CA ALA A 182 2.40 -2.65 1.05
C ALA A 182 3.17 -2.90 -0.25
N VAL A 183 4.33 -3.55 -0.17
CA VAL A 183 5.31 -3.65 -1.26
C VAL A 183 5.34 -5.06 -1.84
N ASN A 184 4.69 -5.27 -2.98
CA ASN A 184 4.63 -6.55 -3.69
C ASN A 184 5.10 -6.43 -5.15
N ALA A 185 6.21 -5.74 -5.38
CA ALA A 185 6.71 -5.32 -6.68
C ALA A 185 7.36 -6.43 -7.51
N VAL A 186 7.33 -6.30 -8.85
CA VAL A 186 8.17 -7.12 -9.75
C VAL A 186 9.64 -6.75 -9.59
N GLY A 187 9.93 -5.48 -9.37
CA GLY A 187 11.27 -4.91 -9.29
C GLY A 187 12.00 -5.12 -7.98
N ASP A 188 13.21 -4.63 -7.96
CA ASP A 188 14.13 -4.61 -6.82
C ASP A 188 13.91 -3.36 -5.97
N VAL A 189 14.13 -3.46 -4.67
CA VAL A 189 14.05 -2.33 -3.74
C VAL A 189 15.43 -1.76 -3.43
N TYR A 190 15.55 -0.44 -3.57
CA TYR A 190 16.78 0.32 -3.31
C TYR A 190 16.54 1.38 -2.24
N ASP A 191 17.49 1.54 -1.35
CA ASP A 191 17.58 2.76 -0.53
C ASP A 191 18.03 3.91 -1.44
N PHE A 192 17.15 4.86 -1.68
CA PHE A 192 17.38 5.97 -2.61
C PHE A 192 18.42 6.98 -2.10
N GLU A 193 18.74 7.01 -0.81
CA GLU A 193 19.75 7.91 -0.24
C GLU A 193 21.16 7.34 -0.42
N THR A 194 21.32 6.05 -0.31
CA THR A 194 22.62 5.36 -0.42
C THR A 194 22.86 4.71 -1.77
N GLY A 195 21.78 4.46 -2.54
CA GLY A 195 21.82 3.69 -3.79
C GLY A 195 21.98 2.18 -3.57
N ARG A 196 22.00 1.70 -2.32
CA ARG A 196 22.17 0.27 -1.98
C ARG A 196 20.88 -0.50 -2.33
N LYS A 197 21.01 -1.63 -3.00
CA LYS A 197 19.93 -2.62 -3.12
C LYS A 197 19.67 -3.25 -1.75
N VAL A 198 18.42 -3.21 -1.31
CA VAL A 198 17.99 -3.74 0.00
C VAL A 198 17.37 -5.12 -0.15
N ALA A 199 16.53 -5.31 -1.18
CA ALA A 199 15.88 -6.57 -1.48
C ALA A 199 15.59 -6.66 -2.99
N GLY A 200 15.36 -7.85 -3.53
CA GLY A 200 14.98 -7.99 -4.93
C GLY A 200 15.35 -9.35 -5.51
N LEU A 201 15.57 -9.36 -6.81
CA LEU A 201 15.85 -10.55 -7.61
C LEU A 201 17.17 -11.20 -7.19
N ARG A 202 17.12 -12.51 -6.90
CA ARG A 202 18.29 -13.34 -6.56
C ARG A 202 18.70 -14.25 -7.71
N ALA A 203 20.00 -14.56 -7.79
CA ALA A 203 20.53 -15.59 -8.67
C ALA A 203 20.21 -17.01 -8.14
N ASP A 204 20.55 -18.04 -8.94
CA ASP A 204 20.37 -19.46 -8.58
C ASP A 204 21.10 -19.88 -7.30
N ASP A 205 22.19 -19.18 -6.94
CA ASP A 205 22.92 -19.43 -5.71
C ASP A 205 22.16 -18.99 -4.43
N GLY A 206 21.03 -18.31 -4.61
CA GLY A 206 20.18 -17.80 -3.55
C GLY A 206 20.77 -16.65 -2.72
N LYS A 207 21.98 -16.18 -3.04
CA LYS A 207 22.76 -15.19 -2.27
C LYS A 207 23.10 -13.93 -3.07
N THR A 208 23.39 -14.09 -4.36
CA THR A 208 23.79 -12.98 -5.23
C THR A 208 22.57 -12.21 -5.72
N PHE A 209 22.58 -10.90 -5.60
CA PHE A 209 21.56 -10.05 -6.22
C PHE A 209 21.79 -9.90 -7.72
N LEU A 210 20.76 -10.14 -8.50
CA LEU A 210 20.66 -9.74 -9.91
C LEU A 210 20.02 -8.35 -10.00
N ASP A 211 20.12 -7.71 -11.16
CA ASP A 211 19.50 -6.43 -11.46
C ASP A 211 18.28 -6.68 -12.37
N SER A 212 17.08 -6.47 -11.84
CA SER A 212 15.83 -6.74 -12.54
C SER A 212 15.68 -5.92 -13.83
N GLU A 213 16.12 -4.65 -13.87
CA GLU A 213 16.07 -3.83 -15.10
C GLU A 213 16.99 -4.43 -16.18
N ARG A 214 18.22 -4.80 -15.81
CA ARG A 214 19.18 -5.39 -16.76
C ARG A 214 18.71 -6.77 -17.26
N VAL A 215 18.11 -7.58 -16.40
CA VAL A 215 17.54 -8.88 -16.80
C VAL A 215 16.39 -8.64 -17.77
N LEU A 216 15.46 -7.74 -17.48
CA LEU A 216 14.34 -7.39 -18.34
C LEU A 216 14.81 -6.89 -19.73
N MET A 217 15.82 -5.99 -19.75
CA MET A 217 16.40 -5.49 -21.02
C MET A 217 17.06 -6.56 -21.88
N ARG A 218 17.59 -7.65 -21.27
CA ARG A 218 18.20 -8.77 -22.01
C ARG A 218 17.18 -9.77 -22.56
N GLN A 219 15.94 -9.73 -22.06
CA GLN A 219 14.85 -10.64 -22.47
C GLN A 219 14.03 -10.11 -23.66
N LEU A 220 14.49 -9.07 -24.36
CA LEU A 220 13.75 -8.39 -25.44
C LEU A 220 13.28 -9.33 -26.56
N ASP A 221 14.04 -10.40 -26.85
CA ASP A 221 13.76 -11.32 -27.95
C ASP A 221 12.98 -12.60 -27.54
N ALA A 222 12.69 -12.77 -26.25
CA ALA A 222 11.94 -13.92 -25.74
C ALA A 222 10.47 -13.54 -25.53
N PRO A 223 9.51 -14.12 -26.29
CA PRO A 223 8.10 -13.96 -25.96
C PRO A 223 7.86 -14.65 -24.61
N GLN A 224 7.72 -13.85 -23.55
CA GLN A 224 7.36 -14.35 -22.23
C GLN A 224 5.86 -14.13 -22.00
N GLU A 225 5.18 -15.17 -21.53
CA GLU A 225 3.94 -14.98 -20.80
C GLU A 225 4.27 -14.17 -19.54
N LYS A 226 4.01 -12.87 -19.60
CA LYS A 226 4.28 -11.96 -18.47
C LYS A 226 3.31 -12.29 -17.35
N PHE A 227 3.83 -12.81 -16.25
CA PHE A 227 3.05 -13.03 -15.05
C PHE A 227 2.59 -11.68 -14.46
N VAL A 228 1.29 -11.43 -14.52
CA VAL A 228 0.66 -10.23 -13.91
C VAL A 228 0.30 -10.55 -12.47
N GLY A 229 1.22 -10.34 -11.55
CA GLY A 229 1.04 -10.71 -10.14
C GLY A 229 1.80 -9.80 -9.19
N ASN A 230 1.95 -8.53 -9.56
CA ASN A 230 2.74 -7.56 -8.82
C ASN A 230 1.92 -6.32 -8.53
N THR A 231 2.16 -5.67 -7.41
CA THR A 231 1.42 -4.47 -7.03
C THR A 231 2.10 -3.80 -5.84
N THR A 232 2.34 -2.51 -5.90
CA THR A 232 2.69 -1.72 -4.73
C THR A 232 1.52 -0.79 -4.39
N LEU A 233 1.01 -0.90 -3.17
CA LEU A 233 -0.14 -0.12 -2.69
C LEU A 233 0.30 0.88 -1.63
N GLY A 234 0.06 2.16 -1.86
CA GLY A 234 0.45 3.23 -0.96
C GLY A 234 -0.71 4.10 -0.51
N ILE A 235 -0.58 4.63 0.71
CA ILE A 235 -1.42 5.71 1.22
C ILE A 235 -0.49 6.84 1.68
N LEU A 236 -0.67 8.02 1.11
CA LEU A 236 -0.05 9.27 1.55
C LEU A 236 -0.99 9.99 2.51
N PHE A 237 -0.54 10.26 3.72
CA PHE A 237 -1.27 11.05 4.72
C PHE A 237 -0.68 12.43 4.84
N THR A 238 -1.53 13.44 4.99
CA THR A 238 -1.11 14.78 5.36
C THR A 238 -2.16 15.45 6.23
N ASN A 239 -1.72 16.32 7.17
CA ASN A 239 -2.62 17.23 7.88
C ASN A 239 -2.80 18.57 7.15
N ALA A 240 -2.25 18.71 5.95
CA ALA A 240 -2.50 19.87 5.09
C ALA A 240 -3.96 19.90 4.62
N LYS A 241 -4.54 21.09 4.53
CA LYS A 241 -5.87 21.31 3.96
C LYS A 241 -5.81 21.23 2.43
N LEU A 242 -6.14 20.08 1.87
CA LEU A 242 -6.18 19.85 0.43
C LEU A 242 -7.56 19.33 0.01
N ASP A 243 -8.04 19.84 -1.14
CA ASP A 243 -9.21 19.30 -1.81
C ASP A 243 -8.89 18.04 -2.61
N LYS A 244 -9.93 17.37 -3.10
CA LYS A 244 -9.81 16.12 -3.87
C LYS A 244 -8.90 16.26 -5.10
N ALA A 245 -8.99 17.34 -5.86
CA ALA A 245 -8.17 17.54 -7.06
C ALA A 245 -6.68 17.67 -6.71
N ARG A 246 -6.37 18.42 -5.65
CA ARG A 246 -5.01 18.56 -5.13
C ARG A 246 -4.49 17.24 -4.54
N LEU A 247 -5.35 16.44 -3.92
CA LEU A 247 -4.98 15.12 -3.39
C LEU A 247 -4.68 14.14 -4.52
N CYS A 248 -5.43 14.13 -5.64
CA CYS A 248 -5.06 13.37 -6.84
C CYS A 248 -3.67 13.79 -7.36
N LYS A 249 -3.38 15.11 -7.38
CA LYS A 249 -2.04 15.59 -7.79
C LYS A 249 -0.97 15.18 -6.79
N ALA A 250 -1.22 15.25 -5.49
CA ALA A 250 -0.28 14.80 -4.46
C ALA A 250 0.00 13.28 -4.54
N ALA A 251 -1.02 12.47 -4.81
CA ALA A 251 -0.87 11.04 -5.08
C ALA A 251 0.02 10.78 -6.30
N GLY A 252 -0.20 11.54 -7.39
CA GLY A 252 0.64 11.47 -8.58
C GLY A 252 2.10 11.85 -8.33
N MET A 253 2.36 12.86 -7.49
CA MET A 253 3.73 13.24 -7.10
C MET A 253 4.38 12.19 -6.18
N ALA A 254 3.59 11.53 -5.33
CA ALA A 254 4.09 10.49 -4.43
C ALA A 254 4.63 9.26 -5.18
N HIS A 255 4.16 8.98 -6.41
CA HIS A 255 4.72 7.94 -7.28
C HIS A 255 6.19 8.14 -7.63
N ASP A 256 6.72 9.36 -7.56
CA ASP A 256 8.16 9.60 -7.68
C ASP A 256 8.94 8.89 -6.55
N GLY A 257 8.30 8.64 -5.41
CA GLY A 257 8.85 7.83 -4.32
C GLY A 257 9.00 6.36 -4.70
N TYR A 258 8.02 5.81 -5.43
CA TYR A 258 8.11 4.46 -5.98
C TYR A 258 9.28 4.37 -6.98
N ALA A 259 9.37 5.31 -7.94
CA ALA A 259 10.43 5.33 -8.93
C ALA A 259 11.84 5.53 -8.33
N ARG A 260 11.96 6.15 -7.16
CA ARG A 260 13.23 6.27 -6.43
C ARG A 260 13.65 4.98 -5.74
N ALA A 261 12.68 4.18 -5.26
CA ALA A 261 12.94 3.04 -4.40
C ALA A 261 12.73 1.67 -5.08
N ILE A 262 11.98 1.58 -6.19
CA ILE A 262 11.67 0.33 -6.88
C ILE A 262 12.12 0.39 -8.34
N ARG A 263 12.82 -0.66 -8.83
CA ARG A 263 13.34 -0.73 -10.21
C ARG A 263 13.25 -2.16 -10.76
N PRO A 264 12.52 -2.40 -11.90
CA PRO A 264 11.56 -1.47 -12.54
C PRO A 264 10.29 -1.31 -11.71
N VAL A 265 9.50 -0.26 -12.01
CA VAL A 265 8.23 0.06 -11.36
C VAL A 265 7.22 0.53 -12.40
N HIS A 266 5.93 0.49 -12.09
CA HIS A 266 4.83 0.91 -12.98
C HIS A 266 4.82 0.17 -14.32
N THR A 267 5.23 -1.10 -14.30
CA THR A 267 5.20 -1.93 -15.50
C THR A 267 3.76 -2.37 -15.83
N SER A 268 3.56 -2.94 -17.02
CA SER A 268 2.27 -3.54 -17.38
C SER A 268 1.87 -4.73 -16.49
N MET A 269 2.81 -5.25 -15.69
CA MET A 269 2.64 -6.38 -14.77
C MET A 269 2.25 -5.96 -13.36
N ASP A 270 2.35 -4.66 -13.04
CA ASP A 270 2.07 -4.11 -11.70
C ASP A 270 0.63 -3.57 -11.61
N GLY A 271 0.09 -3.50 -10.39
CA GLY A 271 -1.18 -2.85 -10.09
C GLY A 271 -1.02 -1.58 -9.23
N ASP A 272 0.10 -0.90 -9.38
CA ASP A 272 0.57 0.20 -8.52
C ASP A 272 -0.45 1.33 -8.36
N SER A 273 -0.79 1.63 -7.11
CA SER A 273 -1.79 2.63 -6.76
C SER A 273 -1.38 3.41 -5.51
N ILE A 274 -1.62 4.72 -5.49
CA ILE A 274 -1.42 5.57 -4.32
C ILE A 274 -2.68 6.36 -4.03
N TYR A 275 -3.22 6.19 -2.83
CA TYR A 275 -4.21 7.07 -2.24
C TYR A 275 -3.51 8.25 -1.56
N ALA A 276 -4.11 9.45 -1.57
CA ALA A 276 -3.68 10.57 -0.74
C ALA A 276 -4.86 11.06 0.09
N VAL A 277 -4.64 11.34 1.38
CA VAL A 277 -5.69 11.69 2.34
C VAL A 277 -5.31 12.97 3.08
N SER A 278 -6.26 13.92 3.19
CA SER A 278 -6.14 15.14 3.97
C SER A 278 -6.84 14.97 5.32
N LEU A 279 -6.08 15.05 6.41
CA LEU A 279 -6.51 14.73 7.77
C LEU A 279 -6.58 15.97 8.69
N GLY A 280 -6.40 17.16 8.14
CA GLY A 280 -6.36 18.38 8.95
C GLY A 280 -6.57 19.66 8.13
N ASP A 281 -6.28 20.78 8.77
CA ASP A 281 -6.54 22.11 8.22
C ASP A 281 -5.28 22.98 8.12
N VAL A 282 -4.09 22.40 8.24
CA VAL A 282 -2.82 23.14 8.16
C VAL A 282 -2.66 23.75 6.76
N PRO A 283 -2.50 25.06 6.63
CA PRO A 283 -2.18 25.68 5.36
C PRO A 283 -0.80 25.20 4.87
N ALA A 284 -0.73 24.59 3.71
CA ALA A 284 0.52 24.14 3.12
C ALA A 284 0.48 24.21 1.61
N ASP A 285 1.65 24.43 1.03
CA ASP A 285 1.84 24.37 -0.42
C ASP A 285 1.74 22.91 -0.91
N LEU A 286 1.01 22.70 -2.01
CA LEU A 286 0.82 21.38 -2.61
C LEU A 286 2.16 20.74 -3.03
N ASP A 287 3.07 21.53 -3.61
CA ASP A 287 4.34 21.01 -4.09
C ASP A 287 5.25 20.60 -2.92
N ALA A 288 5.20 21.34 -1.80
CA ALA A 288 5.88 20.95 -0.58
C ALA A 288 5.35 19.60 -0.04
N VAL A 289 4.02 19.42 -0.01
CA VAL A 289 3.39 18.15 0.39
C VAL A 289 3.80 17.02 -0.57
N GLY A 290 3.79 17.26 -1.88
CA GLY A 290 4.16 16.27 -2.89
C GLY A 290 5.63 15.85 -2.83
N VAL A 291 6.56 16.81 -2.67
CA VAL A 291 8.01 16.53 -2.55
C VAL A 291 8.31 15.73 -1.27
N ILE A 292 7.73 16.13 -0.13
CA ILE A 292 7.87 15.37 1.11
C ILE A 292 7.19 14.01 0.97
N GLY A 293 6.02 13.96 0.32
CA GLY A 293 5.25 12.76 0.02
C GLY A 293 6.07 11.71 -0.74
N ALA A 294 6.76 12.11 -1.82
CA ALA A 294 7.66 11.23 -2.56
C ALA A 294 8.80 10.68 -1.67
N ARG A 295 9.34 11.52 -0.78
CA ARG A 295 10.42 11.09 0.13
C ARG A 295 9.94 10.10 1.19
N VAL A 296 8.82 10.39 1.86
CA VAL A 296 8.29 9.47 2.90
C VAL A 296 7.81 8.15 2.29
N MET A 297 7.29 8.19 1.06
CA MET A 297 6.89 7.00 0.31
C MET A 297 8.09 6.09 0.03
N ALA A 298 9.20 6.64 -0.48
CA ALA A 298 10.43 5.88 -0.72
C ALA A 298 11.00 5.28 0.59
N LYS A 299 10.96 6.03 1.69
CA LYS A 299 11.39 5.51 3.02
C LYS A 299 10.49 4.39 3.54
N ALA A 300 9.17 4.52 3.39
CA ALA A 300 8.22 3.48 3.79
C ALA A 300 8.43 2.18 3.00
N ILE A 301 8.76 2.26 1.70
CA ILE A 301 9.10 1.11 0.86
C ILE A 301 10.35 0.38 1.39
N VAL A 302 11.40 1.10 1.70
CA VAL A 302 12.62 0.50 2.27
C VAL A 302 12.31 -0.15 3.62
N ARG A 303 11.54 0.53 4.48
CA ARG A 303 11.13 -0.01 5.79
C ARG A 303 10.30 -1.28 5.65
N ALA A 304 9.43 -1.38 4.64
CA ALA A 304 8.60 -2.56 4.40
C ALA A 304 9.46 -3.83 4.20
N VAL A 305 10.55 -3.76 3.44
CA VAL A 305 11.44 -4.91 3.20
C VAL A 305 12.42 -5.14 4.34
N GLU A 306 12.88 -4.09 5.04
CA GLU A 306 13.77 -4.23 6.20
C GLU A 306 13.05 -4.77 7.45
N ALA A 307 11.77 -4.46 7.62
CA ALA A 307 10.94 -4.96 8.72
C ALA A 307 10.41 -6.38 8.49
N ALA A 308 10.47 -6.91 7.26
CA ALA A 308 9.99 -8.24 6.95
C ALA A 308 10.86 -9.33 7.58
N ASP A 309 10.22 -10.43 7.97
CA ASP A 309 10.86 -11.68 8.39
C ASP A 309 10.79 -12.71 7.27
N SER A 310 11.79 -13.61 7.18
CA SER A 310 11.75 -14.75 6.24
C SER A 310 10.52 -15.60 6.50
N ALA A 311 9.76 -15.90 5.47
CA ALA A 311 8.52 -16.69 5.58
C ALA A 311 8.20 -17.37 4.26
N TYR A 312 7.45 -18.45 4.30
CA TYR A 312 6.95 -19.21 3.13
C TYR A 312 8.04 -19.64 2.15
N GLY A 313 9.27 -19.88 2.63
CA GLY A 313 10.43 -20.23 1.81
C GLY A 313 11.14 -19.03 1.15
N PHE A 314 10.69 -17.81 1.37
CA PHE A 314 11.30 -16.59 0.85
C PHE A 314 12.17 -15.93 1.92
N PRO A 315 13.47 -15.67 1.63
CA PRO A 315 14.35 -14.96 2.57
C PRO A 315 13.97 -13.49 2.66
N ALA A 316 14.11 -12.90 3.85
CA ALA A 316 13.99 -11.47 4.09
C ALA A 316 15.33 -10.74 3.87
N ALA A 317 15.29 -9.41 3.77
CA ALA A 317 16.48 -8.57 3.57
C ALA A 317 17.50 -8.71 4.72
N ARG A 318 17.03 -8.95 5.94
CA ARG A 318 17.87 -9.11 7.13
C ARG A 318 18.67 -10.43 7.19
N ASP A 319 18.28 -11.40 6.36
CA ASP A 319 18.86 -12.75 6.33
C ASP A 319 19.78 -12.97 5.11
N MET A 320 20.08 -11.88 4.36
CA MET A 320 20.92 -11.88 3.15
C MET A 320 22.33 -11.36 3.40
#